data_ced3a0bc1426b742bf2338534a88260b
#
_entry.id   ced3a0bc1426b742bf2338534a88260b
#
_cell.length_a   1.000
_cell.length_b   1.000
_cell.length_c   1.000
_cell.angle_alpha   90.00
_cell.angle_beta   90.00
_cell.angle_gamma   90.00
#
_symmetry.space_group_name_H-M   'P 1'
#
loop_
_entity.id
_entity.type
_entity.pdbx_description
1 polymer ?
#
loop_
_entity_poly.entity_id
_entity_poly.type
_entity_poly.pdbx_seq_one_letter_code
_entity_poly.pdbx_strand_id
1 'polypeptide(L)'
;MTYIKKIIKSLFFILFPFALFSQNAKSNKKEILNYSTEDHRLHIKGQTFNTLGKVHDVRIRVVHDDGVIDTINSNNGKYNLHLEMNHKILIEFECLDNKHYIKRIAFNTNVPNETKRIPYFDLTMNLVEKDKWNVQDKDEDIFDLPVAYLNYDFDKKLWYDKNDKYSRIINKKIKSYGIY
;
A
#
# COMPACT_ATOMS: atom_id res chain seq x y z
N MET A 1 -16.50 -48.79 50.54
CA MET A 1 -15.27 -48.87 49.72
C MET A 1 -15.54 -48.30 48.29
N THR A 2 -16.42 -47.32 48.12
CA THR A 2 -16.94 -46.84 46.83
C THR A 2 -16.78 -45.35 46.57
N TYR A 3 -16.25 -44.58 47.55
CA TYR A 3 -16.08 -43.11 47.42
C TYR A 3 -14.70 -42.67 46.96
N ILE A 4 -13.67 -43.48 47.13
CA ILE A 4 -12.29 -43.13 46.78
C ILE A 4 -12.02 -43.25 45.29
N LYS A 5 -12.77 -44.10 44.55
CA LYS A 5 -12.58 -44.26 43.09
C LYS A 5 -13.16 -43.13 42.22
N LYS A 6 -14.00 -42.26 42.78
CA LYS A 6 -14.57 -41.09 42.03
C LYS A 6 -13.68 -39.84 42.08
N ILE A 7 -12.83 -39.72 43.09
CA ILE A 7 -11.96 -38.54 43.23
C ILE A 7 -10.75 -38.60 42.31
N ILE A 8 -10.24 -39.82 42.02
CA ILE A 8 -9.06 -39.99 41.17
C ILE A 8 -9.35 -39.75 39.68
N LYS A 9 -10.62 -39.93 39.23
CA LYS A 9 -10.99 -39.62 37.84
C LYS A 9 -11.18 -38.14 37.57
N SER A 10 -11.41 -37.33 38.57
CA SER A 10 -11.58 -35.87 38.44
C SER A 10 -10.27 -35.11 38.46
N LEU A 11 -9.20 -35.69 38.98
CA LEU A 11 -7.89 -35.02 39.11
C LEU A 11 -7.04 -35.16 37.82
N PHE A 12 -7.38 -36.08 36.93
CA PHE A 12 -6.61 -36.32 35.71
C PHE A 12 -7.04 -35.41 34.54
N PHE A 13 -8.14 -34.67 34.70
CA PHE A 13 -8.65 -33.79 33.63
C PHE A 13 -8.24 -32.32 33.76
N ILE A 14 -7.57 -31.92 34.82
CA ILE A 14 -7.21 -30.53 35.10
C ILE A 14 -5.74 -30.21 34.75
N LEU A 15 -4.92 -31.23 34.42
CA LEU A 15 -3.49 -31.01 34.14
C LEU A 15 -3.09 -31.01 32.66
N PHE A 16 -4.06 -31.04 31.72
CA PHE A 16 -3.74 -31.16 30.30
C PHE A 16 -4.01 -29.97 29.36
N PRO A 17 -4.42 -28.77 29.81
CA PRO A 17 -4.51 -27.67 28.88
C PRO A 17 -3.37 -26.66 28.97
N PHE A 18 -2.33 -26.87 29.77
CA PHE A 18 -1.26 -25.86 29.91
C PHE A 18 -0.03 -26.08 29.02
N ALA A 19 0.03 -27.17 28.26
CA ALA A 19 1.20 -27.47 27.43
C ALA A 19 1.08 -27.10 25.96
N LEU A 20 -0.01 -26.46 25.53
CA LEU A 20 -0.23 -26.09 24.11
C LEU A 20 -0.23 -24.57 23.81
N PHE A 21 0.07 -23.74 24.79
CA PHE A 21 0.15 -22.29 24.58
C PHE A 21 1.56 -21.71 24.47
N SER A 22 2.58 -22.54 24.34
CA SER A 22 3.98 -22.09 24.29
C SER A 22 4.69 -22.26 22.97
N GLN A 23 3.98 -22.37 21.84
CA GLN A 23 4.64 -22.42 20.51
C GLN A 23 3.95 -21.59 19.45
N ASN A 24 3.59 -20.36 19.77
CA ASN A 24 3.35 -19.34 18.74
C ASN A 24 3.89 -17.98 19.16
N ALA A 25 5.07 -17.94 19.75
CA ALA A 25 5.96 -16.82 19.59
C ALA A 25 6.41 -16.87 18.11
N LYS A 26 5.53 -16.42 17.19
CA LYS A 26 5.99 -16.00 15.89
C LYS A 26 7.08 -14.99 16.17
N SER A 27 8.31 -15.43 15.96
CA SER A 27 9.44 -14.58 15.73
C SER A 27 8.92 -13.44 14.85
N ASN A 28 8.75 -12.26 15.40
CA ASN A 28 8.76 -11.04 14.66
C ASN A 28 10.15 -10.99 14.03
N LYS A 29 10.30 -11.71 12.94
CA LYS A 29 11.37 -11.51 12.01
C LYS A 29 11.18 -10.06 11.60
N LYS A 30 11.90 -9.16 12.26
CA LYS A 30 12.10 -7.80 11.80
C LYS A 30 12.43 -7.98 10.32
N GLU A 31 11.49 -7.67 9.45
CA GLU A 31 11.79 -7.55 8.04
C GLU A 31 12.95 -6.57 7.99
N ILE A 32 14.12 -7.10 7.72
CA ILE A 32 15.30 -6.29 7.45
C ILE A 32 14.91 -5.62 6.15
N LEU A 33 14.47 -4.36 6.25
CA LEU A 33 14.24 -3.50 5.11
C LEU A 33 15.54 -3.55 4.30
N ASN A 34 15.50 -4.27 3.18
CA ASN A 34 16.63 -4.36 2.28
C ASN A 34 16.80 -2.98 1.64
N TYR A 35 17.76 -2.24 2.12
CA TYR A 35 18.17 -0.97 1.54
C TYR A 35 19.07 -1.25 0.34
N SER A 36 18.80 -0.61 -0.78
CA SER A 36 19.75 -0.55 -1.87
C SER A 36 20.93 0.34 -1.46
N THR A 37 22.14 -0.20 -1.42
CA THR A 37 23.35 0.54 -1.04
C THR A 37 24.01 1.27 -2.22
N GLU A 38 23.60 0.98 -3.45
CA GLU A 38 24.26 1.47 -4.67
C GLU A 38 23.32 2.25 -5.60
N ASP A 39 22.02 2.14 -5.41
CA ASP A 39 21.03 2.80 -6.25
C ASP A 39 20.37 3.95 -5.48
N HIS A 40 20.71 5.19 -5.86
CA HIS A 40 20.13 6.41 -5.27
C HIS A 40 18.67 6.65 -5.72
N ARG A 41 17.92 5.62 -6.06
CA ARG A 41 16.51 5.69 -6.46
C ARG A 41 15.58 5.18 -5.37
N LEU A 42 14.41 5.76 -5.29
CA LEU A 42 13.33 5.23 -4.46
C LEU A 42 12.73 4.00 -5.16
N HIS A 43 12.73 2.88 -4.48
CA HIS A 43 12.11 1.65 -4.96
C HIS A 43 10.69 1.53 -4.43
N ILE A 44 9.71 1.45 -5.31
CA ILE A 44 8.30 1.23 -4.98
C ILE A 44 7.87 -0.11 -5.56
N LYS A 45 7.37 -0.98 -4.70
CA LYS A 45 6.79 -2.27 -5.09
C LYS A 45 5.31 -2.28 -4.76
N GLY A 46 4.53 -2.98 -5.55
CA GLY A 46 3.13 -3.12 -5.19
C GLY A 46 2.30 -3.90 -6.18
N GLN A 47 1.00 -3.78 -5.96
CA GLN A 47 -0.01 -4.41 -6.78
C GLN A 47 -1.27 -3.57 -6.85
N THR A 48 -1.96 -3.63 -7.98
CA THR A 48 -3.27 -3.00 -8.19
C THR A 48 -4.39 -3.99 -7.93
N PHE A 49 -5.45 -3.49 -7.30
CA PHE A 49 -6.66 -4.24 -6.98
C PHE A 49 -7.91 -3.44 -7.37
N ASN A 50 -9.02 -4.13 -7.46
CA ASN A 50 -10.36 -3.56 -7.45
C ASN A 50 -11.23 -4.33 -6.43
N THR A 51 -12.53 -4.09 -6.41
CA THR A 51 -13.47 -4.76 -5.51
C THR A 51 -13.61 -6.27 -5.76
N LEU A 52 -13.21 -6.75 -6.94
CA LEU A 52 -13.26 -8.17 -7.34
C LEU A 52 -11.94 -8.90 -7.16
N GLY A 53 -10.88 -8.19 -6.77
CA GLY A 53 -9.56 -8.76 -6.57
C GLY A 53 -8.46 -8.05 -7.36
N LYS A 54 -7.50 -8.81 -7.90
CA LYS A 54 -6.38 -8.26 -8.66
C LYS A 54 -6.83 -7.70 -10.01
N VAL A 55 -6.35 -6.50 -10.33
CA VAL A 55 -6.53 -5.89 -11.64
C VAL A 55 -5.35 -6.29 -12.53
N HIS A 56 -5.67 -6.75 -13.73
CA HIS A 56 -4.71 -7.09 -14.78
C HIS A 56 -4.64 -5.97 -15.82
N ASP A 57 -3.59 -5.99 -16.66
CA ASP A 57 -3.40 -5.04 -17.75
C ASP A 57 -3.43 -3.57 -17.31
N VAL A 58 -2.56 -3.27 -16.38
CA VAL A 58 -2.41 -1.93 -15.80
C VAL A 58 -1.28 -1.20 -16.50
N ARG A 59 -1.55 0.01 -16.95
CA ARG A 59 -0.55 0.98 -17.36
C ARG A 59 -0.20 1.87 -16.17
N ILE A 60 1.09 2.03 -15.93
CA ILE A 60 1.61 2.92 -14.89
C ILE A 60 2.46 3.97 -15.58
N ARG A 61 2.07 5.23 -15.44
CA ARG A 61 2.83 6.38 -15.95
C ARG A 61 3.50 7.08 -14.78
N VAL A 62 4.79 7.29 -14.91
CA VAL A 62 5.61 8.07 -13.98
C VAL A 62 5.91 9.40 -14.66
N VAL A 63 5.26 10.45 -14.20
CA VAL A 63 5.37 11.79 -14.76
C VAL A 63 6.31 12.61 -13.88
N HIS A 64 7.43 13.04 -14.44
CA HIS A 64 8.44 13.84 -13.76
C HIS A 64 8.15 15.32 -13.90
N ASP A 65 8.71 16.15 -13.00
CA ASP A 65 8.51 17.61 -12.99
C ASP A 65 9.24 18.33 -14.16
N ASP A 66 10.15 17.67 -14.83
CA ASP A 66 10.78 18.12 -16.08
C ASP A 66 9.98 17.78 -17.36
N GLY A 67 8.84 17.10 -17.20
CA GLY A 67 7.96 16.70 -18.28
C GLY A 67 8.28 15.34 -18.92
N VAL A 68 9.30 14.63 -18.43
CA VAL A 68 9.57 13.25 -18.85
C VAL A 68 8.48 12.33 -18.35
N ILE A 69 8.07 11.37 -19.16
CA ILE A 69 7.05 10.38 -18.82
C ILE A 69 7.58 8.98 -19.10
N ASP A 70 7.77 8.21 -18.04
CA ASP A 70 8.05 6.79 -18.14
C ASP A 70 6.76 5.98 -18.10
N THR A 71 6.69 4.94 -18.92
CA THR A 71 5.49 4.08 -18.98
C THR A 71 5.86 2.63 -18.76
N ILE A 72 5.17 2.01 -17.82
CA ILE A 72 5.32 0.59 -17.48
C ILE A 72 3.96 -0.08 -17.67
N ASN A 73 3.92 -1.19 -18.42
CA ASN A 73 2.73 -2.02 -18.54
C ASN A 73 2.88 -3.28 -17.70
N SER A 74 1.86 -3.61 -16.93
CA SER A 74 1.81 -4.80 -16.10
C SER A 74 0.56 -5.63 -16.45
N ASN A 75 0.77 -6.83 -16.94
CA ASN A 75 -0.29 -7.77 -17.31
C ASN A 75 -0.82 -8.60 -16.11
N ASN A 76 -0.26 -8.44 -14.92
CA ASN A 76 -0.69 -9.12 -13.71
C ASN A 76 -0.95 -8.18 -12.53
N GLY A 77 -0.95 -6.87 -12.80
CA GLY A 77 -1.16 -5.81 -11.81
C GLY A 77 -0.01 -5.59 -10.82
N LYS A 78 1.05 -6.39 -10.85
CA LYS A 78 2.24 -6.21 -10.02
C LYS A 78 3.20 -5.23 -10.67
N TYR A 79 3.87 -4.43 -9.87
CA TYR A 79 4.84 -3.47 -10.36
C TYR A 79 6.03 -3.29 -9.41
N ASN A 80 7.13 -2.82 -9.99
CA ASN A 80 8.34 -2.42 -9.31
C ASN A 80 8.88 -1.17 -10.01
N LEU A 81 8.82 -0.03 -9.34
CA LEU A 81 9.23 1.27 -9.86
C LEU A 81 10.51 1.70 -9.20
N HIS A 82 11.34 2.39 -9.96
CA HIS A 82 12.61 2.98 -9.51
C HIS A 82 12.55 4.47 -9.82
N LEU A 83 12.15 5.27 -8.82
CA LEU A 83 11.99 6.71 -8.99
C LEU A 83 13.29 7.42 -8.71
N GLU A 84 13.63 8.36 -9.58
CA GLU A 84 14.78 9.23 -9.37
C GLU A 84 14.58 10.13 -8.16
N MET A 85 15.69 10.47 -7.51
CA MET A 85 15.69 11.35 -6.35
C MET A 85 15.74 12.81 -6.78
N ASN A 86 15.28 13.70 -5.88
CA ASN A 86 15.25 15.15 -6.06
C ASN A 86 14.26 15.64 -7.13
N HIS A 87 13.21 14.87 -7.37
CA HIS A 87 12.12 15.20 -8.28
C HIS A 87 10.77 15.28 -7.57
N LYS A 88 9.83 16.01 -8.17
CA LYS A 88 8.40 15.86 -7.89
C LYS A 88 7.81 14.95 -8.94
N ILE A 89 7.25 13.85 -8.51
CA ILE A 89 6.81 12.78 -9.39
C ILE A 89 5.31 12.54 -9.17
N LEU A 90 4.56 12.43 -10.27
CA LEU A 90 3.18 11.97 -10.25
C LEU A 90 3.13 10.56 -10.84
N ILE A 91 2.61 9.60 -10.09
CA ILE A 91 2.37 8.25 -10.59
C ILE A 91 0.89 8.08 -10.86
N GLU A 92 0.57 7.70 -12.09
CA GLU A 92 -0.79 7.42 -12.54
C GLU A 92 -0.96 5.93 -12.79
N PHE A 93 -2.01 5.36 -12.21
CA PHE A 93 -2.40 3.97 -12.39
C PHE A 93 -3.67 3.91 -13.21
N GLU A 94 -3.58 3.33 -14.40
CA GLU A 94 -4.68 3.20 -15.35
C GLU A 94 -4.90 1.72 -15.68
N CYS A 95 -6.15 1.24 -15.57
CA CYS A 95 -6.52 -0.07 -16.08
C CYS A 95 -6.87 0.06 -17.58
N LEU A 96 -6.29 -0.80 -18.43
CA LEU A 96 -6.44 -0.72 -19.89
C LEU A 96 -7.80 -1.19 -20.37
N ASP A 97 -8.62 -1.77 -19.53
CA ASP A 97 -10.01 -2.16 -19.85
C ASP A 97 -11.01 -0.99 -19.91
N ASN A 98 -10.54 0.24 -19.61
CA ASN A 98 -11.33 1.48 -19.58
C ASN A 98 -12.53 1.49 -18.60
N LYS A 99 -12.65 0.47 -17.74
CA LYS A 99 -13.72 0.36 -16.75
C LYS A 99 -13.38 1.01 -15.41
N HIS A 100 -12.17 1.53 -15.28
CA HIS A 100 -11.67 2.08 -14.04
C HIS A 100 -11.27 3.54 -14.22
N TYR A 101 -11.39 4.31 -13.12
CA TYR A 101 -10.82 5.65 -13.06
C TYR A 101 -9.31 5.57 -12.88
N ILE A 102 -8.60 6.50 -13.51
CA ILE A 102 -7.17 6.70 -13.29
C ILE A 102 -6.98 7.16 -11.86
N LYS A 103 -6.08 6.51 -11.13
CA LYS A 103 -5.73 6.89 -9.78
C LYS A 103 -4.32 7.43 -9.72
N ARG A 104 -4.15 8.55 -9.03
CA ARG A 104 -2.89 9.29 -8.98
C ARG A 104 -2.35 9.38 -7.57
N ILE A 105 -1.02 9.35 -7.45
CA ILE A 105 -0.32 9.61 -6.20
C ILE A 105 0.91 10.46 -6.51
N ALA A 106 1.15 11.49 -5.71
CA ALA A 106 2.28 12.38 -5.87
C ALA A 106 3.39 12.04 -4.86
N PHE A 107 4.62 12.02 -5.32
CA PHE A 107 5.82 11.87 -4.51
C PHE A 107 6.71 13.11 -4.65
N ASN A 108 7.25 13.54 -3.53
CA ASN A 108 8.39 14.44 -3.50
C ASN A 108 9.61 13.63 -3.04
N THR A 109 10.47 13.29 -3.96
CA THR A 109 11.65 12.47 -3.72
C THR A 109 12.87 13.30 -3.31
N ASN A 110 12.68 14.57 -2.93
CA ASN A 110 13.75 15.40 -2.38
C ASN A 110 14.27 14.80 -1.08
N VAL A 111 15.47 14.24 -1.15
CA VAL A 111 16.16 13.60 -0.03
C VAL A 111 17.57 14.20 0.03
N PRO A 112 18.10 14.63 1.19
CA PRO A 112 19.46 15.14 1.26
C PRO A 112 20.47 14.13 0.70
N ASN A 113 21.46 14.64 -0.01
CA ASN A 113 22.52 13.84 -0.65
C ASN A 113 23.28 12.92 0.32
N GLU A 114 23.19 13.17 1.62
CA GLU A 114 23.83 12.40 2.67
C GLU A 114 23.04 11.14 3.07
N THR A 115 21.83 10.96 2.53
CA THR A 115 20.98 9.81 2.86
C THR A 115 21.53 8.56 2.20
N LYS A 116 22.31 7.79 2.95
CA LYS A 116 22.98 6.58 2.46
C LYS A 116 22.02 5.42 2.17
N ARG A 117 20.78 5.48 2.61
CA ARG A 117 19.80 4.39 2.48
C ARG A 117 18.40 4.94 2.32
N ILE A 118 17.77 4.59 1.22
CA ILE A 118 16.39 4.93 0.92
C ILE A 118 15.56 3.67 1.14
N PRO A 119 14.55 3.71 2.03
CA PRO A 119 13.72 2.53 2.28
C PRO A 119 12.86 2.20 1.07
N TYR A 120 12.59 0.92 0.86
CA TYR A 120 11.54 0.47 -0.05
C TYR A 120 10.19 1.01 0.42
N PHE A 121 9.34 1.32 -0.53
CA PHE A 121 7.97 1.71 -0.26
C PHE A 121 7.00 0.71 -0.88
N ASP A 122 6.21 0.07 -0.03
CA ASP A 122 5.15 -0.83 -0.49
C ASP A 122 3.87 -0.03 -0.74
N LEU A 123 3.41 -0.03 -1.99
CA LEU A 123 2.25 0.71 -2.43
C LEU A 123 1.21 -0.21 -3.05
N THR A 124 0.15 -0.48 -2.32
CA THR A 124 -1.03 -1.16 -2.88
C THR A 124 -2.01 -0.12 -3.40
N MET A 125 -2.40 -0.23 -4.68
CA MET A 125 -3.31 0.71 -5.33
C MET A 125 -4.65 0.06 -5.63
N ASN A 126 -5.71 0.52 -4.96
CA ASN A 126 -7.08 0.10 -5.25
C ASN A 126 -7.67 0.99 -6.34
N LEU A 127 -7.90 0.45 -7.52
CA LEU A 127 -8.55 1.13 -8.62
C LEU A 127 -10.08 1.06 -8.46
N VAL A 128 -10.73 2.05 -8.99
CA VAL A 128 -12.16 2.24 -8.84
C VAL A 128 -12.86 2.03 -10.16
N GLU A 129 -13.89 1.18 -10.15
CA GLU A 129 -14.68 0.86 -11.32
C GLU A 129 -15.70 1.96 -11.64
N LYS A 130 -15.73 2.43 -12.88
CA LYS A 130 -16.64 3.49 -13.35
C LYS A 130 -18.10 3.05 -13.29
N ASP A 131 -18.37 1.81 -13.64
CA ASP A 131 -19.74 1.26 -13.78
C ASP A 131 -20.49 1.17 -12.44
N LYS A 132 -19.79 1.19 -11.33
CA LYS A 132 -20.37 1.09 -9.98
C LYS A 132 -20.67 2.43 -9.35
N TRP A 133 -20.41 3.53 -10.05
CA TRP A 133 -20.46 4.85 -9.48
C TRP A 133 -21.47 5.74 -10.13
N ASN A 134 -22.32 6.30 -9.31
CA ASN A 134 -23.19 7.40 -9.71
C ASN A 134 -22.45 8.74 -9.45
N VAL A 135 -21.37 8.95 -10.20
CA VAL A 135 -20.62 10.21 -10.13
C VAL A 135 -21.39 11.28 -10.87
N GLN A 136 -21.71 12.38 -10.20
CA GLN A 136 -22.24 13.54 -10.87
C GLN A 136 -21.12 14.24 -11.64
N ASP A 137 -21.38 14.74 -12.84
CA ASP A 137 -20.39 15.38 -13.73
C ASP A 137 -19.51 16.42 -13.00
N LYS A 138 -20.09 17.16 -12.06
CA LYS A 138 -19.39 18.17 -11.24
C LYS A 138 -18.29 17.60 -10.33
N ASP A 139 -18.27 16.31 -10.12
CA ASP A 139 -17.36 15.62 -9.20
C ASP A 139 -16.33 14.75 -9.94
N GLU A 140 -16.36 14.69 -11.27
CA GLU A 140 -15.39 13.94 -12.07
C GLU A 140 -13.96 14.44 -11.87
N ASP A 141 -13.77 15.74 -11.67
CA ASP A 141 -12.47 16.37 -11.41
C ASP A 141 -11.74 15.78 -10.20
N ILE A 142 -12.46 15.14 -9.27
CA ILE A 142 -11.85 14.50 -8.11
C ILE A 142 -10.89 13.37 -8.50
N PHE A 143 -11.20 12.68 -9.59
CA PHE A 143 -10.37 11.57 -10.06
C PHE A 143 -9.09 12.04 -10.75
N ASP A 144 -9.03 13.31 -11.12
CA ASP A 144 -7.83 13.93 -11.67
C ASP A 144 -6.82 14.36 -10.60
N LEU A 145 -7.27 14.38 -9.34
CA LEU A 145 -6.44 14.79 -8.22
C LEU A 145 -5.66 13.61 -7.61
N PRO A 146 -4.43 13.83 -7.13
CA PRO A 146 -3.70 12.84 -6.38
C PRO A 146 -4.42 12.45 -5.08
N VAL A 147 -4.48 11.17 -4.76
CA VAL A 147 -5.09 10.67 -3.53
C VAL A 147 -4.20 10.82 -2.30
N ALA A 148 -2.90 11.08 -2.50
CA ALA A 148 -1.93 11.37 -1.45
C ALA A 148 -0.74 12.15 -2.00
N TYR A 149 -0.07 12.90 -1.13
CA TYR A 149 1.17 13.64 -1.39
C TYR A 149 2.26 13.13 -0.46
N LEU A 150 3.13 12.26 -0.94
CA LEU A 150 4.12 11.60 -0.13
C LEU A 150 5.46 12.35 -0.11
N ASN A 151 5.96 12.61 1.08
CA ASN A 151 7.28 13.19 1.33
C ASN A 151 8.06 12.28 2.28
N TYR A 152 9.38 12.40 2.25
CA TYR A 152 10.25 11.69 3.18
C TYR A 152 10.55 12.57 4.42
N ASP A 153 10.35 11.99 5.60
CA ASP A 153 10.74 12.59 6.88
C ASP A 153 12.13 12.06 7.27
N PHE A 154 13.12 12.94 7.28
CA PHE A 154 14.53 12.58 7.54
C PHE A 154 14.76 12.18 8.98
N ASP A 155 14.10 12.83 9.90
CA ASP A 155 14.28 12.61 11.33
C ASP A 155 13.70 11.24 11.71
N LYS A 156 12.54 10.92 11.17
CA LYS A 156 11.84 9.67 11.41
C LYS A 156 12.22 8.55 10.45
N LYS A 157 12.93 8.88 9.36
CA LYS A 157 13.34 7.94 8.29
C LYS A 157 12.16 7.18 7.68
N LEU A 158 11.07 7.87 7.42
CA LEU A 158 9.85 7.27 6.86
C LEU A 158 9.17 8.21 5.85
N TRP A 159 8.41 7.60 4.97
CA TRP A 159 7.50 8.31 4.08
C TRP A 159 6.22 8.68 4.81
N TYR A 160 5.73 9.90 4.61
CA TYR A 160 4.49 10.39 5.20
C TYR A 160 3.70 11.22 4.20
N ASP A 161 2.39 11.30 4.39
CA ASP A 161 1.54 12.18 3.59
C ASP A 161 1.62 13.62 4.12
N LYS A 162 2.19 14.50 3.33
CA LYS A 162 2.33 15.93 3.67
C LYS A 162 0.98 16.62 3.89
N ASN A 163 -0.07 16.13 3.24
CA ASN A 163 -1.40 16.74 3.26
C ASN A 163 -2.47 15.73 3.67
N ASP A 164 -2.22 15.03 4.76
CA ASP A 164 -3.08 13.97 5.30
C ASP A 164 -4.56 14.40 5.44
N LYS A 165 -4.83 15.65 5.82
CA LYS A 165 -6.21 16.17 5.89
C LYS A 165 -6.88 16.17 4.50
N TYR A 166 -6.18 16.63 3.49
CA TYR A 166 -6.66 16.62 2.11
C TYR A 166 -6.87 15.19 1.62
N SER A 167 -5.88 14.33 1.81
CA SER A 167 -5.93 12.94 1.36
C SER A 167 -7.09 12.19 2.01
N ARG A 168 -7.36 12.43 3.30
CA ARG A 168 -8.53 11.88 3.98
C ARG A 168 -9.85 12.36 3.37
N ILE A 169 -9.95 13.65 3.03
CA ILE A 169 -11.16 14.21 2.41
C ILE A 169 -11.39 13.59 1.02
N ILE A 170 -10.35 13.57 0.17
CA ILE A 170 -10.42 12.98 -1.18
C ILE A 170 -10.80 11.51 -1.10
N ASN A 171 -10.09 10.72 -0.29
CA ASN A 171 -10.37 9.29 -0.15
C ASN A 171 -11.76 9.02 0.43
N LYS A 172 -12.23 9.84 1.39
CA LYS A 172 -13.60 9.74 1.92
C LYS A 172 -14.63 10.02 0.84
N LYS A 173 -14.40 11.05 0.02
CA LYS A 173 -15.32 11.40 -1.06
C LYS A 173 -15.33 10.32 -2.15
N ILE A 174 -14.14 9.83 -2.53
CA ILE A 174 -14.02 8.68 -3.43
C ILE A 174 -14.79 7.47 -2.88
N LYS A 175 -14.66 7.14 -1.60
CA LYS A 175 -15.40 6.03 -0.97
C LYS A 175 -16.90 6.25 -0.93
N SER A 176 -17.39 7.48 -0.85
CA SER A 176 -18.84 7.75 -0.81
C SER A 176 -19.54 7.47 -2.14
N TYR A 177 -18.81 7.43 -3.24
CA TYR A 177 -19.33 7.09 -4.57
C TYR A 177 -19.22 5.61 -4.92
N GLY A 178 -18.39 4.85 -4.22
CA GLY A 178 -18.17 3.43 -4.46
C GLY A 178 -18.67 2.56 -3.31
N ILE A 179 -19.20 1.40 -3.66
CA ILE A 179 -19.47 0.34 -2.68
C ILE A 179 -18.14 -0.40 -2.47
N TYR A 180 -17.54 -0.21 -1.30
CA TYR A 180 -16.41 -1.02 -0.84
C TYR A 180 -16.93 -2.16 0.04
#